data_e4d0b39f65dec1a96a3c57ed669d0f8d
#
_entry.id   e4d0b39f65dec1a96a3c57ed669d0f8d
#
_cell.length_a   1.000
_cell.length_b   1.000
_cell.length_c   1.000
_cell.angle_alpha   90.00
_cell.angle_beta   90.00
_cell.angle_gamma   90.00
#
_symmetry.space_group_name_H-M   'P 1'
#
loop_
_entity.id
_entity.type
_entity.pdbx_description
1 polymer ?
#
loop_
_entity_poly.entity_id
_entity_poly.type
_entity_poly.pdbx_seq_one_letter_code
_entity_poly.pdbx_strand_id
1 'polypeptide(L)'
;DDTISFLATDNQLINVALYNEECDLTVIKSGKGQTGATARLEVSEAALEAYNTANGTDYKALPANYVTFSPAIKFSEKDIRKTVKVTWDDENINSLGEGNYAVAIELSVDNNALEVPEARKVMIVSMAWSHLGMEADVAPVFSPAASRETAVYEGPVTIDNPISVMDITVDYEIDNSLITAYNDANGTDYKAAPA
;
A
#
# COMPACT_ATOMS: atom_id res chain seq x y z
N ASP A 1 -7.31 -18.66 27.78
CA ASP A 1 -8.49 -18.76 26.94
C ASP A 1 -8.06 -19.11 25.53
N ASP A 2 -8.87 -19.87 24.81
CA ASP A 2 -8.62 -20.20 23.42
C ASP A 2 -9.10 -19.03 22.55
N THR A 3 -8.27 -18.58 21.62
CA THR A 3 -8.55 -17.38 20.83
C THR A 3 -8.40 -17.63 19.33
N ILE A 4 -9.09 -16.84 18.54
CA ILE A 4 -8.86 -16.71 17.10
C ILE A 4 -8.79 -15.21 16.76
N SER A 5 -7.81 -14.81 15.96
CA SER A 5 -7.58 -13.39 15.66
C SER A 5 -6.76 -13.19 14.41
N PHE A 6 -6.73 -11.99 13.89
CA PHE A 6 -5.68 -11.63 12.96
C PHE A 6 -4.29 -11.72 13.59
N LEU A 7 -3.29 -12.08 12.81
CA LEU A 7 -1.90 -11.95 13.22
C LEU A 7 -1.63 -10.47 13.50
N ALA A 8 -1.01 -10.18 14.64
CA ALA A 8 -0.68 -8.81 14.99
C ALA A 8 0.27 -8.18 13.95
N THR A 9 -0.07 -7.00 13.52
CA THR A 9 0.78 -6.09 12.74
C THR A 9 0.90 -4.77 13.49
N ASP A 10 1.74 -3.89 13.03
CA ASP A 10 1.80 -2.55 13.60
C ASP A 10 0.47 -1.83 13.36
N ASN A 11 -0.16 -1.37 14.44
CA ASN A 11 -1.48 -0.72 14.46
C ASN A 11 -2.61 -1.50 13.74
N GLN A 12 -2.49 -2.82 13.56
CA GLN A 12 -3.45 -3.63 12.77
C GLN A 12 -3.65 -3.08 11.34
N LEU A 13 -2.59 -2.54 10.76
CA LEU A 13 -2.57 -1.91 9.45
C LEU A 13 -1.63 -2.69 8.51
N ILE A 14 -2.09 -2.92 7.29
CA ILE A 14 -1.29 -3.39 6.17
C ILE A 14 -1.35 -2.31 5.09
N ASN A 15 -0.21 -1.69 4.81
CA ASN A 15 -0.07 -0.77 3.69
C ASN A 15 0.37 -1.53 2.45
N VAL A 16 -0.35 -1.37 1.37
CA VAL A 16 -0.02 -2.02 0.08
C VAL A 16 0.10 -0.97 -1.02
N ALA A 17 0.97 -1.23 -1.97
CA ALA A 17 0.94 -0.48 -3.23
C ALA A 17 -0.30 -0.94 -4.01
N LEU A 18 -1.10 0.01 -4.48
CA LEU A 18 -2.34 -0.27 -5.23
C LEU A 18 -2.11 -1.26 -6.37
N TYR A 19 -1.04 -1.07 -7.12
CA TYR A 19 -0.68 -1.86 -8.30
C TYR A 19 -0.15 -3.26 -8.00
N ASN A 20 -0.04 -3.65 -6.72
CA ASN A 20 0.24 -5.04 -6.35
C ASN A 20 -0.97 -5.97 -6.52
N GLU A 21 -2.18 -5.42 -6.58
CA GLU A 21 -3.44 -6.11 -6.81
C GLU A 21 -3.80 -7.20 -5.78
N GLU A 22 -2.92 -7.48 -4.83
CA GLU A 22 -3.16 -8.49 -3.80
C GLU A 22 -2.35 -8.27 -2.51
N CYS A 23 -2.88 -8.77 -1.40
CA CYS A 23 -2.14 -8.95 -0.15
C CYS A 23 -2.66 -10.16 0.63
N ASP A 24 -1.88 -10.59 1.60
CA ASP A 24 -2.19 -11.72 2.46
C ASP A 24 -2.64 -11.28 3.86
N LEU A 25 -3.79 -11.78 4.30
CA LEU A 25 -4.25 -11.70 5.68
C LEU A 25 -3.99 -13.02 6.38
N THR A 26 -3.34 -12.98 7.53
CA THR A 26 -3.13 -14.17 8.34
C THR A 26 -4.05 -14.18 9.55
N VAL A 27 -4.81 -15.26 9.69
CA VAL A 27 -5.62 -15.56 10.88
C VAL A 27 -4.92 -16.65 11.68
N ILE A 28 -4.80 -16.45 12.99
CA ILE A 28 -4.19 -17.39 13.93
C ILE A 28 -5.21 -17.88 14.95
N LYS A 29 -5.07 -19.13 15.31
CA LYS A 29 -5.82 -19.75 16.43
C LYS A 29 -4.81 -20.16 17.50
N SER A 30 -5.04 -19.77 18.74
CA SER A 30 -4.16 -20.06 19.87
C SER A 30 -4.97 -20.50 21.09
N GLY A 31 -4.29 -21.17 22.01
CA GLY A 31 -4.87 -21.72 23.21
C GLY A 31 -4.48 -23.18 23.41
N LYS A 32 -5.01 -23.79 24.47
CA LYS A 32 -4.73 -25.19 24.81
C LYS A 32 -5.75 -26.16 24.25
N GLY A 33 -6.92 -25.66 23.85
CA GLY A 33 -8.01 -26.46 23.31
C GLY A 33 -7.76 -26.78 21.83
N GLN A 34 -8.01 -28.00 21.43
CA GLN A 34 -8.05 -28.43 20.04
C GLN A 34 -9.48 -28.28 19.53
N THR A 35 -9.86 -27.05 19.22
CA THR A 35 -11.22 -26.72 18.80
C THR A 35 -11.26 -26.34 17.32
N GLY A 36 -12.10 -27.02 16.56
CA GLY A 36 -12.42 -26.62 15.18
C GLY A 36 -13.37 -25.42 15.18
N ALA A 37 -13.24 -24.56 14.18
CA ALA A 37 -14.08 -23.37 14.05
C ALA A 37 -14.13 -22.88 12.60
N THR A 38 -15.13 -22.06 12.30
CA THR A 38 -15.16 -21.28 11.06
C THR A 38 -14.98 -19.80 11.44
N ALA A 39 -13.88 -19.20 11.02
CA ALA A 39 -13.72 -17.76 11.05
C ALA A 39 -14.47 -17.15 9.87
N ARG A 40 -15.19 -16.07 10.11
CA ARG A 40 -15.89 -15.29 9.09
C ARG A 40 -15.22 -13.94 8.96
N LEU A 41 -15.06 -13.48 7.73
CA LEU A 41 -14.48 -12.19 7.38
C LEU A 41 -15.51 -11.38 6.62
N GLU A 42 -15.67 -10.13 6.99
CA GLU A 42 -16.55 -9.19 6.32
C GLU A 42 -15.96 -7.79 6.27
N VAL A 43 -16.34 -7.01 5.26
CA VAL A 43 -15.98 -5.58 5.18
C VAL A 43 -16.87 -4.81 6.16
N SER A 44 -16.25 -3.94 6.96
CA SER A 44 -16.92 -3.13 7.97
C SER A 44 -16.52 -1.65 7.86
N GLU A 45 -17.37 -0.83 7.27
CA GLU A 45 -17.17 0.63 7.21
C GLU A 45 -17.15 1.25 8.61
N ALA A 46 -17.99 0.75 9.53
CA ALA A 46 -18.02 1.23 10.91
C ALA A 46 -16.69 0.97 11.64
N ALA A 47 -16.04 -0.17 11.36
CA ALA A 47 -14.73 -0.48 11.90
C ALA A 47 -13.65 0.46 11.34
N LEU A 48 -13.75 0.88 10.06
CA LEU A 48 -12.84 1.85 9.48
C LEU A 48 -13.02 3.25 10.11
N GLU A 49 -14.25 3.69 10.33
CA GLU A 49 -14.53 4.96 11.01
C GLU A 49 -13.99 4.97 12.45
N ALA A 50 -14.18 3.86 13.17
CA ALA A 50 -13.64 3.70 14.52
C ALA A 50 -12.11 3.73 14.51
N TYR A 51 -11.47 3.08 13.54
CA TYR A 51 -10.02 3.09 13.35
C TYR A 51 -9.50 4.51 13.07
N ASN A 52 -10.13 5.23 12.13
CA ASN A 52 -9.77 6.61 11.80
C ASN A 52 -9.83 7.51 13.04
N THR A 53 -10.90 7.39 13.81
CA THR A 53 -11.08 8.17 15.04
C THR A 53 -9.99 7.86 16.08
N ALA A 54 -9.69 6.58 16.27
CA ALA A 54 -8.72 6.15 17.28
C ALA A 54 -7.26 6.51 16.92
N ASN A 55 -6.93 6.55 15.63
CA ASN A 55 -5.57 6.75 15.15
C ASN A 55 -5.32 8.13 14.51
N GLY A 56 -6.35 8.98 14.40
CA GLY A 56 -6.23 10.29 13.75
C GLY A 56 -5.94 10.21 12.25
N THR A 57 -6.45 9.15 11.61
CA THR A 57 -6.35 8.95 10.16
C THR A 57 -7.61 9.39 9.44
N ASP A 58 -7.56 9.53 8.12
CA ASP A 58 -8.65 10.01 7.26
C ASP A 58 -8.96 9.07 6.09
N TYR A 59 -8.73 7.77 6.28
CA TYR A 59 -8.99 6.80 5.23
C TYR A 59 -10.44 6.85 4.75
N LYS A 60 -10.60 6.89 3.43
CA LYS A 60 -11.90 6.74 2.75
C LYS A 60 -12.21 5.27 2.56
N ALA A 61 -13.44 4.87 2.87
CA ALA A 61 -13.85 3.49 2.66
C ALA A 61 -13.84 3.12 1.18
N LEU A 62 -13.19 2.01 0.83
CA LEU A 62 -13.38 1.37 -0.46
C LEU A 62 -14.75 0.69 -0.49
N PRO A 63 -15.51 0.78 -1.60
CA PRO A 63 -16.70 -0.03 -1.77
C PRO A 63 -16.40 -1.52 -1.61
N ALA A 64 -17.22 -2.25 -0.88
CA ALA A 64 -16.98 -3.65 -0.55
C ALA A 64 -16.80 -4.56 -1.79
N ASN A 65 -17.40 -4.19 -2.92
CA ASN A 65 -17.28 -4.92 -4.19
C ASN A 65 -15.97 -4.66 -4.95
N TYR A 66 -15.10 -3.77 -4.45
CA TYR A 66 -13.79 -3.50 -5.06
C TYR A 66 -12.69 -4.44 -4.54
N VAL A 67 -12.97 -5.17 -3.49
CA VAL A 67 -12.05 -6.17 -2.94
C VAL A 67 -12.70 -7.54 -2.92
N THR A 68 -11.91 -8.58 -3.14
CA THR A 68 -12.37 -9.96 -3.13
C THR A 68 -11.51 -10.80 -2.19
N PHE A 69 -12.15 -11.58 -1.33
CA PHE A 69 -11.50 -12.53 -0.44
C PHE A 69 -12.47 -13.65 -0.05
N SER A 70 -11.95 -14.74 0.51
CA SER A 70 -12.78 -15.80 1.06
C SER A 70 -13.50 -15.33 2.32
N PRO A 71 -14.84 -15.29 2.36
CA PRO A 71 -15.59 -14.78 3.51
C PRO A 71 -15.59 -15.76 4.70
N ALA A 72 -15.08 -16.99 4.51
CA ALA A 72 -15.05 -18.01 5.56
C ALA A 72 -13.80 -18.86 5.49
N ILE A 73 -13.19 -19.10 6.65
CA ILE A 73 -11.99 -19.90 6.80
C ILE A 73 -12.27 -21.01 7.81
N LYS A 74 -12.19 -22.26 7.36
CA LYS A 74 -12.35 -23.41 8.24
C LYS A 74 -11.04 -23.77 8.91
N PHE A 75 -11.05 -23.80 10.22
CA PHE A 75 -9.98 -24.33 11.06
C PHE A 75 -10.37 -25.72 11.58
N SER A 76 -9.54 -26.72 11.29
CA SER A 76 -9.61 -28.00 12.01
C SER A 76 -9.09 -27.84 13.45
N GLU A 77 -9.25 -28.86 14.25
CA GLU A 77 -8.72 -28.87 15.62
C GLU A 77 -7.21 -28.57 15.66
N LYS A 78 -6.46 -29.06 14.67
CA LYS A 78 -4.99 -28.96 14.61
C LYS A 78 -4.47 -27.72 13.89
N ASP A 79 -5.32 -27.00 13.17
CA ASP A 79 -4.90 -25.80 12.47
C ASP A 79 -4.65 -24.67 13.46
N ILE A 80 -3.50 -24.04 13.36
CA ILE A 80 -3.12 -22.89 14.19
C ILE A 80 -2.98 -21.60 13.39
N ARG A 81 -2.91 -21.70 12.07
CA ARG A 81 -2.70 -20.55 11.18
C ARG A 81 -3.31 -20.82 9.81
N LYS A 82 -3.96 -19.82 9.27
CA LYS A 82 -4.47 -19.81 7.89
C LYS A 82 -4.22 -18.43 7.28
N THR A 83 -3.93 -18.41 5.99
CA THR A 83 -3.77 -17.18 5.22
C THR A 83 -4.90 -17.07 4.22
N VAL A 84 -5.44 -15.87 4.10
CA VAL A 84 -6.45 -15.49 3.10
C VAL A 84 -5.85 -14.41 2.21
N LYS A 85 -5.97 -14.62 0.91
CA LYS A 85 -5.61 -13.62 -0.07
C LYS A 85 -6.74 -12.62 -0.23
N VAL A 86 -6.43 -11.34 -0.16
CA VAL A 86 -7.30 -10.24 -0.56
C VAL A 86 -6.80 -9.74 -1.89
N THR A 87 -7.67 -9.67 -2.87
CA THR A 87 -7.36 -9.19 -4.22
C THR A 87 -8.24 -8.01 -4.59
N TRP A 88 -7.78 -7.19 -5.50
CA TRP A 88 -8.52 -6.06 -6.06
C TRP A 88 -8.11 -5.82 -7.50
N ASP A 89 -8.92 -5.04 -8.21
CA ASP A 89 -8.63 -4.54 -9.54
C ASP A 89 -8.20 -3.07 -9.41
N ASP A 90 -6.98 -2.77 -9.79
CA ASP A 90 -6.41 -1.43 -9.68
C ASP A 90 -7.11 -0.41 -10.59
N GLU A 91 -7.61 -0.82 -11.77
CA GLU A 91 -8.36 0.05 -12.67
C GLU A 91 -9.66 0.54 -12.02
N ASN A 92 -10.37 -0.34 -11.30
CA ASN A 92 -11.57 0.03 -10.57
C ASN A 92 -11.28 1.06 -9.47
N ILE A 93 -10.18 0.86 -8.71
CA ILE A 93 -9.79 1.77 -7.64
C ILE A 93 -9.28 3.09 -8.23
N ASN A 94 -8.49 3.06 -9.29
CA ASN A 94 -8.03 4.24 -10.01
C ASN A 94 -9.18 5.13 -10.50
N SER A 95 -10.32 4.52 -10.85
CA SER A 95 -11.51 5.27 -11.27
C SER A 95 -12.09 6.19 -10.19
N LEU A 96 -11.77 5.94 -8.91
CA LEU A 96 -12.17 6.81 -7.78
C LEU A 96 -11.31 8.08 -7.68
N GLY A 97 -10.20 8.14 -8.42
CA GLY A 97 -9.18 9.16 -8.29
C GLY A 97 -8.26 8.92 -7.10
N GLU A 98 -7.13 9.60 -7.09
CA GLU A 98 -6.13 9.49 -6.03
C GLU A 98 -6.70 9.88 -4.65
N GLY A 99 -6.32 9.15 -3.62
CA GLY A 99 -6.76 9.41 -2.26
C GLY A 99 -6.30 8.33 -1.27
N ASN A 100 -6.52 8.58 0.01
CA ASN A 100 -6.23 7.65 1.08
C ASN A 100 -7.37 6.64 1.23
N TYR A 101 -7.37 5.59 0.45
CA TYR A 101 -8.41 4.55 0.53
C TYR A 101 -7.95 3.37 1.38
N ALA A 102 -8.90 2.81 2.12
CA ALA A 102 -8.68 1.58 2.86
C ALA A 102 -9.96 0.73 2.95
N VAL A 103 -9.78 -0.53 3.24
CA VAL A 103 -10.85 -1.44 3.64
C VAL A 103 -10.55 -1.97 5.04
N ALA A 104 -11.55 -1.95 5.92
CA ALA A 104 -11.49 -2.65 7.19
C ALA A 104 -12.14 -4.01 7.04
N ILE A 105 -11.42 -5.06 7.41
CA ILE A 105 -11.92 -6.44 7.40
C ILE A 105 -12.07 -6.88 8.85
N GLU A 106 -13.28 -7.22 9.22
CA GLU A 106 -13.65 -7.64 10.57
C GLU A 106 -13.76 -9.16 10.65
N LEU A 107 -13.22 -9.74 11.72
CA LEU A 107 -13.21 -11.16 12.00
C LEU A 107 -14.26 -11.50 13.05
N SER A 108 -15.05 -12.52 12.78
CA SER A 108 -15.92 -13.18 13.74
C SER A 108 -15.72 -14.70 13.69
N VAL A 109 -16.27 -15.42 14.66
CA VAL A 109 -16.16 -16.88 14.74
C VAL A 109 -17.51 -17.51 15.09
N ASP A 110 -17.78 -18.68 14.54
CA ASP A 110 -19.02 -19.44 14.77
C ASP A 110 -18.97 -20.33 16.02
N ASN A 111 -17.88 -20.37 16.74
CA ASN A 111 -17.69 -21.22 17.91
C ASN A 111 -17.42 -20.39 19.18
N ASN A 112 -18.35 -20.38 20.10
CA ASN A 112 -18.29 -19.63 21.36
C ASN A 112 -17.19 -20.11 22.34
N ALA A 113 -16.53 -21.23 22.05
CA ALA A 113 -15.37 -21.67 22.82
C ALA A 113 -14.08 -20.90 22.47
N LEU A 114 -14.13 -20.10 21.40
CA LEU A 114 -13.02 -19.25 20.95
C LEU A 114 -13.38 -17.78 21.13
N GLU A 115 -12.50 -17.04 21.76
CA GLU A 115 -12.60 -15.60 21.90
C GLU A 115 -11.93 -14.89 20.71
N VAL A 116 -12.53 -13.81 20.22
CA VAL A 116 -11.90 -12.90 19.27
C VAL A 116 -11.49 -11.64 20.05
N PRO A 117 -10.19 -11.46 20.34
CA PRO A 117 -9.72 -10.27 21.07
C PRO A 117 -9.99 -8.99 20.28
N GLU A 118 -10.64 -8.00 20.88
CA GLU A 118 -11.00 -6.72 20.26
C GLU A 118 -9.80 -6.03 19.59
N ALA A 119 -8.62 -6.05 20.21
CA ALA A 119 -7.42 -5.44 19.66
C ALA A 119 -6.91 -6.10 18.36
N ARG A 120 -7.44 -7.27 17.99
CA ARG A 120 -7.02 -8.03 16.81
C ARG A 120 -8.20 -8.59 16.01
N LYS A 121 -9.34 -7.98 16.19
CA LYS A 121 -10.59 -8.35 15.52
C LYS A 121 -10.70 -7.72 14.13
N VAL A 122 -10.07 -6.56 13.94
CA VAL A 122 -10.13 -5.80 12.70
C VAL A 122 -8.73 -5.69 12.10
N MET A 123 -8.63 -5.84 10.79
CA MET A 123 -7.45 -5.54 10.00
C MET A 123 -7.77 -4.48 8.98
N ILE A 124 -6.97 -3.43 8.93
CA ILE A 124 -7.07 -2.37 7.93
C ILE A 124 -6.09 -2.69 6.80
N VAL A 125 -6.57 -2.66 5.58
CA VAL A 125 -5.74 -2.72 4.37
C VAL A 125 -5.87 -1.38 3.69
N SER A 126 -4.81 -0.57 3.74
CA SER A 126 -4.74 0.72 3.05
C SER A 126 -4.01 0.58 1.73
N MET A 127 -4.50 1.26 0.71
CA MET A 127 -3.97 1.20 -0.65
C MET A 127 -3.37 2.55 -1.01
N ALA A 128 -2.07 2.53 -1.33
CA ALA A 128 -1.31 3.70 -1.69
C ALA A 128 -0.93 3.67 -3.17
N TRP A 129 -1.09 4.82 -3.82
CA TRP A 129 -0.56 5.01 -5.18
C TRP A 129 0.96 5.00 -5.14
N SER A 130 1.55 4.52 -6.21
CA SER A 130 3.00 4.56 -6.41
C SER A 130 3.34 5.74 -7.31
N HIS A 131 4.25 6.59 -6.85
CA HIS A 131 4.69 7.76 -7.59
C HIS A 131 6.16 7.63 -7.95
N LEU A 132 6.47 7.97 -9.17
CA LEU A 132 7.85 8.10 -9.61
C LEU A 132 8.33 9.54 -9.34
N GLY A 133 9.51 9.65 -8.79
CA GLY A 133 10.18 10.91 -8.55
C GLY A 133 11.62 10.88 -9.07
N MET A 134 12.14 12.04 -9.39
CA MET A 134 13.56 12.26 -9.56
C MET A 134 14.04 13.13 -8.41
N GLU A 135 15.18 12.79 -7.81
CA GLU A 135 15.81 13.69 -6.84
C GLU A 135 16.22 14.98 -7.56
N ALA A 136 15.44 16.04 -7.31
CA ALA A 136 15.55 17.33 -8.02
C ALA A 136 16.30 18.41 -7.23
N ASP A 137 16.82 18.11 -6.04
CA ASP A 137 17.30 19.15 -5.14
C ASP A 137 18.70 19.72 -5.48
N VAL A 138 19.37 19.19 -6.48
CA VAL A 138 20.68 19.71 -6.89
C VAL A 138 20.74 19.84 -8.40
N ALA A 139 20.66 21.07 -8.90
CA ALA A 139 21.06 21.34 -10.27
C ALA A 139 22.57 21.03 -10.39
N PRO A 140 22.98 19.93 -11.03
CA PRO A 140 24.39 19.60 -11.13
C PRO A 140 25.09 20.66 -11.99
N VAL A 141 26.09 21.30 -11.43
CA VAL A 141 26.93 22.25 -12.16
C VAL A 141 28.11 21.48 -12.73
N PHE A 142 28.11 21.28 -14.02
CA PHE A 142 29.24 20.70 -14.72
C PHE A 142 30.24 21.81 -15.11
N SER A 143 31.45 21.73 -14.58
CA SER A 143 32.56 22.52 -15.11
C SER A 143 33.23 21.72 -16.23
N PRO A 144 33.13 22.14 -17.51
CA PRO A 144 33.81 21.45 -18.56
C PRO A 144 35.31 21.55 -18.35
N ALA A 145 35.96 20.43 -18.05
CA ALA A 145 37.42 20.38 -18.09
C ALA A 145 37.85 20.40 -19.58
N ALA A 146 38.85 21.19 -19.90
CA ALA A 146 39.32 21.40 -21.29
C ALA A 146 39.76 20.13 -22.07
N SER A 147 39.71 18.95 -21.39
CA SER A 147 40.11 17.67 -21.99
C SER A 147 38.99 16.62 -21.99
N ARG A 148 37.73 16.98 -21.63
CA ARG A 148 36.61 16.03 -21.63
C ARG A 148 35.65 16.32 -22.75
N GLU A 149 35.43 15.33 -23.60
CA GLU A 149 34.46 15.38 -24.70
C GLU A 149 33.02 15.11 -24.20
N THR A 150 32.87 14.45 -23.07
CA THR A 150 31.56 14.08 -22.47
C THR A 150 31.53 14.32 -20.98
N ALA A 151 30.39 14.74 -20.47
CA ALA A 151 30.05 14.73 -19.05
C ALA A 151 28.87 13.76 -18.85
N VAL A 152 28.94 12.93 -17.81
CA VAL A 152 27.89 12.00 -17.42
C VAL A 152 27.27 12.49 -16.14
N TYR A 153 25.96 12.58 -16.12
CA TYR A 153 25.16 12.80 -14.92
C TYR A 153 24.29 11.58 -14.66
N GLU A 154 24.34 11.07 -13.45
CA GLU A 154 23.48 9.99 -12.98
C GLU A 154 22.51 10.58 -11.96
N GLY A 155 21.24 10.69 -12.36
CA GLY A 155 20.15 11.13 -11.50
C GLY A 155 19.36 9.93 -11.00
N PRO A 156 19.15 9.77 -9.69
CA PRO A 156 18.34 8.67 -9.18
C PRO A 156 16.86 8.90 -9.52
N VAL A 157 16.22 7.84 -10.01
CA VAL A 157 14.77 7.75 -10.11
C VAL A 157 14.29 6.96 -8.90
N THR A 158 13.36 7.53 -8.15
CA THR A 158 12.81 6.92 -6.95
C THR A 158 11.35 6.54 -7.17
N ILE A 159 10.90 5.53 -6.47
CA ILE A 159 9.49 5.16 -6.35
C ILE A 159 9.13 5.08 -4.87
N ASP A 160 8.09 5.82 -4.47
CA ASP A 160 7.42 5.58 -3.19
C ASP A 160 6.49 4.36 -3.36
N ASN A 161 6.15 3.64 -2.33
CA ASN A 161 5.27 2.47 -2.40
C ASN A 161 5.62 1.50 -3.54
N PRO A 162 6.76 0.80 -3.47
CA PRO A 162 7.26 -0.01 -4.56
C PRO A 162 6.30 -1.14 -4.95
N ILE A 163 6.16 -1.34 -6.26
CA ILE A 163 5.36 -2.42 -6.85
C ILE A 163 6.23 -3.68 -6.90
N SER A 164 5.74 -4.79 -6.36
CA SER A 164 6.50 -6.04 -6.26
C SER A 164 6.11 -7.11 -7.27
N VAL A 165 5.04 -6.90 -8.04
CA VAL A 165 4.46 -7.93 -8.93
C VAL A 165 4.79 -7.71 -10.40
N MET A 166 5.40 -6.58 -10.76
CA MET A 166 5.77 -6.27 -12.15
C MET A 166 7.07 -5.47 -12.23
N ASP A 167 7.73 -5.54 -13.36
CA ASP A 167 8.82 -4.65 -13.72
C ASP A 167 8.26 -3.29 -14.19
N ILE A 168 8.93 -2.22 -13.80
CA ILE A 168 8.55 -0.85 -14.18
C ILE A 168 9.55 -0.35 -15.20
N THR A 169 9.06 0.08 -16.37
CA THR A 169 9.86 0.78 -17.36
C THR A 169 9.60 2.28 -17.24
N VAL A 170 10.66 3.06 -17.12
CA VAL A 170 10.59 4.52 -17.05
C VAL A 170 11.19 5.10 -18.33
N ASP A 171 10.36 5.79 -19.09
CA ASP A 171 10.81 6.60 -20.21
C ASP A 171 11.07 8.03 -19.72
N TYR A 172 12.13 8.64 -20.23
CA TYR A 172 12.46 10.03 -19.93
C TYR A 172 12.91 10.76 -21.19
N GLU A 173 12.60 12.03 -21.23
CA GLU A 173 13.01 12.92 -22.33
C GLU A 173 13.61 14.22 -21.79
N ILE A 174 14.41 14.87 -22.59
CA ILE A 174 14.93 16.20 -22.27
C ILE A 174 13.90 17.23 -22.77
N ASP A 175 13.21 17.88 -21.85
CA ASP A 175 12.29 18.96 -22.17
C ASP A 175 12.95 20.33 -21.98
N ASN A 176 13.46 20.85 -23.06
CA ASN A 176 14.09 22.16 -23.09
C ASN A 176 13.11 23.33 -22.81
N SER A 177 11.79 23.12 -22.93
CA SER A 177 10.81 24.16 -22.64
C SER A 177 10.78 24.54 -21.14
N LEU A 178 11.14 23.60 -20.27
CA LEU A 178 11.22 23.81 -18.82
C LEU A 178 12.33 24.78 -18.42
N ILE A 179 13.37 24.95 -19.25
CA ILE A 179 14.51 25.85 -18.95
C ILE A 179 14.04 27.31 -18.91
N THR A 180 13.13 27.72 -19.79
CA THR A 180 12.58 29.07 -19.78
C THR A 180 11.83 29.34 -18.49
N ALA A 181 10.94 28.44 -18.10
CA ALA A 181 10.19 28.57 -16.84
C ALA A 181 11.12 28.59 -15.59
N TYR A 182 12.16 27.76 -15.61
CA TYR A 182 13.16 27.77 -14.55
C TYR A 182 13.94 29.08 -14.46
N ASN A 183 14.39 29.60 -15.61
CA ASN A 183 15.10 30.89 -15.69
C ASN A 183 14.25 32.04 -15.15
N ASP A 184 12.99 32.09 -15.56
CA ASP A 184 12.04 33.13 -15.13
C ASP A 184 11.80 33.08 -13.62
N ALA A 185 11.65 31.88 -13.08
CA ALA A 185 11.40 31.67 -11.65
C ALA A 185 12.63 31.96 -10.76
N ASN A 186 13.84 31.75 -11.28
CA ASN A 186 15.09 31.82 -10.49
C ASN A 186 16.01 32.99 -10.89
N GLY A 187 15.63 33.79 -11.87
CA GLY A 187 16.44 34.90 -12.37
C GLY A 187 17.76 34.45 -13.01
N THR A 188 17.76 33.30 -13.67
CA THR A 188 18.92 32.72 -14.35
C THR A 188 18.80 32.86 -15.88
N ASP A 189 19.87 32.55 -16.61
CA ASP A 189 19.94 32.66 -18.09
C ASP A 189 20.55 31.38 -18.70
N TYR A 190 20.09 30.22 -18.24
CA TYR A 190 20.56 28.95 -18.80
C TYR A 190 20.06 28.75 -20.22
N LYS A 191 20.94 28.21 -21.08
CA LYS A 191 20.60 27.88 -22.45
C LYS A 191 20.28 26.41 -22.60
N ALA A 192 19.31 26.12 -23.45
CA ALA A 192 18.98 24.74 -23.79
C ALA A 192 20.20 24.03 -24.39
N ALA A 193 20.40 22.78 -24.02
CA ALA A 193 21.39 21.94 -24.67
C ALA A 193 20.97 21.70 -26.13
N PRO A 194 21.92 21.67 -27.08
CA PRO A 194 21.60 21.24 -28.43
C PRO A 194 21.05 19.81 -28.40
N ALA A 195 20.04 19.56 -29.24
CA ALA A 195 19.44 18.22 -29.39
C ALA A 195 20.43 17.22 -30.01
#